data_6171fe588a82d7a4e6a3302de667052e
#
_entry.id   6171fe588a82d7a4e6a3302de667052e
#
_cell.length_a   1.000
_cell.length_b   1.000
_cell.length_c   1.000
_cell.angle_alpha   90.00
_cell.angle_beta   90.00
_cell.angle_gamma   90.00
#
_symmetry.space_group_name_H-M   'P 1'
#
loop_
_entity.id
_entity.type
_entity.pdbx_description
1 polymer ?
#
loop_
_entity_poly.entity_id
_entity_poly.type
_entity_poly.pdbx_seq_one_letter_code
_entity_poly.pdbx_strand_id
1 'polypeptide(L)'
;MSTHSVDVAVVGAGTAGCYAAATLGQAGFDVAVVERKSEEEAGHIACGDALKGANKFPSAIPKSTLEPAFTNTEVDHGRFEVPRQGVELDIPVPGELAVIDRMEYGRLLINAADAAGAAFHYDTVVQDVRQDDDGRVVGLTASHGGDPVEYDAEMVLDCAGALSILQEKTDFSGTTFDTNVRYSQFSSAYREIIEVEEPVDWSDALVLKPTKRSAGYLWYFPRTPTEINVGLGFQMNAEPMKLVDDLREDIADRPEFQNGTVVDKLGAALPPRRTYDSAVAPGFIAAGDSAAHVNPISGGGIAGAAYAGKYAAEQAIEAIETGDASEESLWAYNSRVIDHFGARYAALDVYNIFSTAYEISDLTALAGALPGKQIADALYSGSSGVSPWLALKTLWKARGHLDTLRDLYATKDIADDLLAHYESYPDAPGDFAAWQSERDRIMEDVYAKTGAEPKY
;
A
#
# COMPACT_ATOMS: atom_id res chain seq x y z
N MET A 1 -33.53 7.23 -14.30
CA MET A 1 -32.22 7.43 -13.62
C MET A 1 -32.55 7.67 -12.18
N SER A 2 -32.10 6.86 -11.27
CA SER A 2 -32.26 7.08 -9.82
C SER A 2 -31.16 8.00 -9.34
N THR A 3 -31.49 8.89 -8.40
CA THR A 3 -30.52 9.78 -7.77
C THR A 3 -30.54 9.54 -6.27
N HIS A 4 -29.37 9.34 -5.67
CA HIS A 4 -29.14 9.29 -4.24
C HIS A 4 -28.50 10.62 -3.82
N SER A 5 -29.05 11.25 -2.78
CA SER A 5 -28.44 12.44 -2.18
C SER A 5 -27.91 12.03 -0.81
N VAL A 6 -26.61 12.19 -0.60
CA VAL A 6 -25.90 11.79 0.60
C VAL A 6 -24.91 12.88 1.03
N ASP A 7 -24.47 12.86 2.27
CA ASP A 7 -23.41 13.77 2.71
C ASP A 7 -22.06 13.38 2.09
N VAL A 8 -21.75 12.08 2.07
CA VAL A 8 -20.46 11.58 1.56
C VAL A 8 -20.66 10.33 0.69
N ALA A 9 -20.11 10.36 -0.53
CA ALA A 9 -19.96 9.18 -1.37
C ALA A 9 -18.54 8.60 -1.22
N VAL A 10 -18.45 7.38 -0.71
CA VAL A 10 -17.17 6.63 -0.57
C VAL A 10 -17.11 5.60 -1.69
N VAL A 11 -16.08 5.64 -2.54
CA VAL A 11 -15.94 4.70 -3.65
C VAL A 11 -14.94 3.61 -3.30
N GLY A 12 -15.45 2.38 -3.21
CA GLY A 12 -14.71 1.17 -2.87
C GLY A 12 -14.85 0.72 -1.42
N ALA A 13 -15.26 -0.53 -1.22
CA ALA A 13 -15.42 -1.20 0.07
C ALA A 13 -14.13 -1.91 0.56
N GLY A 14 -12.96 -1.35 0.20
CA GLY A 14 -11.66 -1.81 0.70
C GLY A 14 -11.38 -1.31 2.12
N THR A 15 -10.16 -1.53 2.60
CA THR A 15 -9.77 -1.12 3.96
C THR A 15 -9.96 0.38 4.19
N ALA A 16 -9.50 1.25 3.28
CA ALA A 16 -9.65 2.69 3.43
C ALA A 16 -11.13 3.11 3.43
N GLY A 17 -11.93 2.59 2.50
CA GLY A 17 -13.35 2.93 2.40
C GLY A 17 -14.15 2.49 3.61
N CYS A 18 -13.91 1.29 4.14
CA CYS A 18 -14.61 0.80 5.34
C CYS A 18 -14.25 1.63 6.59
N TYR A 19 -12.97 2.01 6.78
CA TYR A 19 -12.59 2.89 7.89
C TYR A 19 -13.16 4.29 7.74
N ALA A 20 -13.19 4.83 6.51
CA ALA A 20 -13.83 6.12 6.24
C ALA A 20 -15.34 6.05 6.52
N ALA A 21 -16.02 5.05 5.96
CA ALA A 21 -17.46 4.87 6.12
C ALA A 21 -17.86 4.64 7.59
N ALA A 22 -17.10 3.82 8.34
CA ALA A 22 -17.35 3.62 9.77
C ALA A 22 -17.16 4.91 10.59
N THR A 23 -16.14 5.72 10.26
CA THR A 23 -15.88 6.98 10.95
C THR A 23 -17.01 7.98 10.71
N LEU A 24 -17.44 8.13 9.46
CA LEU A 24 -18.53 9.02 9.05
C LEU A 24 -19.87 8.58 9.64
N GLY A 25 -20.20 7.29 9.53
CA GLY A 25 -21.45 6.74 10.07
C GLY A 25 -21.55 6.89 11.58
N GLN A 26 -20.44 6.65 12.34
CA GLN A 26 -20.40 6.89 13.79
C GLN A 26 -20.60 8.37 14.16
N ALA A 27 -20.23 9.29 13.27
CA ALA A 27 -20.48 10.72 13.43
C ALA A 27 -21.90 11.13 13.02
N GLY A 28 -22.70 10.24 12.44
CA GLY A 28 -24.10 10.44 12.09
C GLY A 28 -24.34 11.03 10.70
N PHE A 29 -23.35 11.00 9.81
CA PHE A 29 -23.46 11.45 8.42
C PHE A 29 -24.13 10.38 7.55
N ASP A 30 -24.85 10.82 6.50
CA ASP A 30 -25.42 9.95 5.49
C ASP A 30 -24.34 9.55 4.47
N VAL A 31 -24.01 8.25 4.43
CA VAL A 31 -22.85 7.71 3.70
C VAL A 31 -23.30 6.62 2.74
N ALA A 32 -23.02 6.81 1.44
CA ALA A 32 -23.11 5.75 0.45
C ALA A 32 -21.71 5.20 0.12
N VAL A 33 -21.52 3.89 0.34
CA VAL A 33 -20.32 3.17 -0.13
C VAL A 33 -20.63 2.51 -1.46
N VAL A 34 -20.02 2.98 -2.54
CA VAL A 34 -20.24 2.47 -3.90
C VAL A 34 -19.19 1.40 -4.22
N GLU A 35 -19.62 0.14 -4.30
CA GLU A 35 -18.74 -1.01 -4.53
C GLU A 35 -19.10 -1.72 -5.85
N ARG A 36 -18.09 -1.95 -6.70
CA ARG A 36 -18.29 -2.59 -8.00
C ARG A 36 -18.57 -4.09 -7.94
N LYS A 37 -18.11 -4.75 -6.89
CA LYS A 37 -18.30 -6.18 -6.65
C LYS A 37 -19.68 -6.44 -6.07
N SER A 38 -20.15 -7.68 -6.24
CA SER A 38 -21.31 -8.17 -5.50
C SER A 38 -21.05 -8.20 -3.99
N GLU A 39 -22.11 -8.26 -3.20
CA GLU A 39 -22.02 -8.40 -1.75
C GLU A 39 -21.19 -9.62 -1.33
N GLU A 40 -21.34 -10.73 -2.06
CA GLU A 40 -20.62 -11.99 -1.78
C GLU A 40 -19.12 -11.89 -2.06
N GLU A 41 -18.71 -11.07 -3.04
CA GLU A 41 -17.32 -10.90 -3.47
C GLU A 41 -16.64 -9.68 -2.82
N ALA A 42 -17.41 -8.79 -2.24
CA ALA A 42 -16.88 -7.62 -1.55
C ALA A 42 -15.98 -8.03 -0.38
N GLY A 43 -14.83 -7.39 -0.24
CA GLY A 43 -13.82 -7.78 0.73
C GLY A 43 -12.82 -8.84 0.24
N HIS A 44 -13.11 -9.59 -0.84
CA HIS A 44 -12.17 -10.53 -1.45
C HIS A 44 -11.13 -9.78 -2.29
N ILE A 45 -10.00 -9.46 -1.68
CA ILE A 45 -8.94 -8.61 -2.24
C ILE A 45 -7.64 -9.42 -2.32
N ALA A 46 -6.88 -9.26 -3.42
CA ALA A 46 -5.56 -9.86 -3.53
C ALA A 46 -4.62 -9.27 -2.45
N CYS A 47 -4.02 -10.14 -1.65
CA CYS A 47 -3.18 -9.77 -0.51
C CYS A 47 -2.21 -10.91 -0.19
N GLY A 48 -1.04 -10.60 0.35
CA GLY A 48 -0.16 -11.60 0.96
C GLY A 48 -0.61 -12.03 2.35
N ASP A 49 -1.68 -11.41 2.90
CA ASP A 49 -2.30 -11.74 4.18
C ASP A 49 -1.45 -11.43 5.44
N ALA A 50 -0.21 -11.01 5.29
CA ALA A 50 0.62 -10.63 6.44
C ALA A 50 0.22 -9.24 6.97
N LEU A 51 -0.14 -9.18 8.25
CA LEU A 51 -0.51 -7.98 8.97
C LEU A 51 0.54 -7.64 10.02
N LYS A 52 1.31 -6.59 9.75
CA LYS A 52 2.26 -6.04 10.71
C LYS A 52 1.60 -4.99 11.58
N GLY A 53 1.96 -4.97 12.86
CA GLY A 53 1.37 -4.03 13.82
C GLY A 53 -0.08 -4.37 14.11
N ALA A 54 -0.39 -5.67 14.18
CA ALA A 54 -1.73 -6.20 14.46
C ALA A 54 -2.41 -5.64 15.72
N ASN A 55 -1.71 -4.83 16.50
CA ASN A 55 -2.22 -4.13 17.68
C ASN A 55 -2.52 -2.63 17.43
N LYS A 56 -2.31 -2.13 16.21
CA LYS A 56 -2.45 -0.71 15.88
C LYS A 56 -3.53 -0.50 14.84
N PHE A 57 -4.75 -0.30 15.30
CA PHE A 57 -5.90 0.01 14.47
C PHE A 57 -6.53 1.34 14.86
N PRO A 58 -7.07 2.13 13.89
CA PRO A 58 -7.91 3.27 14.22
C PRO A 58 -9.14 2.83 15.01
N SER A 59 -9.61 3.68 15.94
CA SER A 59 -10.68 3.34 16.88
C SER A 59 -12.05 3.09 16.24
N ALA A 60 -12.29 3.58 15.02
CA ALA A 60 -13.55 3.40 14.31
C ALA A 60 -13.89 1.91 14.09
N ILE A 61 -12.87 1.08 13.80
CA ILE A 61 -12.99 -0.37 13.72
C ILE A 61 -11.86 -0.96 14.57
N PRO A 62 -12.09 -1.31 15.84
CA PRO A 62 -11.05 -1.77 16.75
C PRO A 62 -10.55 -3.18 16.40
N LYS A 63 -9.35 -3.51 16.86
CA LYS A 63 -8.70 -4.82 16.67
C LYS A 63 -9.64 -5.99 17.02
N SER A 64 -10.36 -5.90 18.14
CA SER A 64 -11.26 -6.97 18.60
C SER A 64 -12.36 -7.33 17.60
N THR A 65 -12.75 -6.41 16.72
CA THR A 65 -13.69 -6.68 15.62
C THR A 65 -13.05 -7.52 14.53
N LEU A 66 -11.74 -7.38 14.31
CA LEU A 66 -10.99 -7.98 13.21
C LEU A 66 -10.23 -9.27 13.59
N GLU A 67 -10.02 -9.50 14.90
CA GLU A 67 -9.33 -10.70 15.42
C GLU A 67 -9.89 -12.04 14.92
N PRO A 68 -11.21 -12.21 14.69
CA PRO A 68 -11.72 -13.46 14.14
C PRO A 68 -11.11 -13.85 12.77
N ALA A 69 -10.61 -12.88 12.00
CA ALA A 69 -9.92 -13.12 10.73
C ALA A 69 -8.43 -13.46 10.90
N PHE A 70 -7.86 -13.41 12.10
CA PHE A 70 -6.45 -13.72 12.35
C PHE A 70 -6.27 -15.23 12.44
N THR A 71 -5.75 -15.82 11.38
CA THR A 71 -5.61 -17.28 11.25
C THR A 71 -4.31 -17.80 11.84
N ASN A 72 -3.24 -16.96 11.87
CA ASN A 72 -1.97 -17.32 12.49
C ASN A 72 -1.37 -16.11 13.21
N THR A 73 -1.28 -16.18 14.53
CA THR A 73 -0.69 -15.16 15.40
C THR A 73 0.63 -15.64 16.04
N GLU A 74 1.13 -16.82 15.64
CA GLU A 74 2.37 -17.40 16.15
C GLU A 74 3.59 -16.97 15.32
N VAL A 75 3.35 -16.29 14.18
CA VAL A 75 4.43 -15.70 13.37
C VAL A 75 5.13 -14.59 14.13
N ASP A 76 6.46 -14.64 14.25
CA ASP A 76 7.26 -13.70 15.03
C ASP A 76 8.43 -13.09 14.25
N HIS A 77 8.77 -13.61 13.07
CA HIS A 77 9.86 -13.12 12.25
C HIS A 77 9.58 -13.24 10.75
N GLY A 78 10.36 -12.50 9.96
CA GLY A 78 10.53 -12.73 8.53
C GLY A 78 11.73 -13.62 8.27
N ARG A 79 11.61 -14.59 7.36
CA ARG A 79 12.73 -15.42 6.90
C ARG A 79 13.01 -15.10 5.43
N PHE A 80 14.20 -14.59 5.15
CA PHE A 80 14.63 -14.28 3.80
C PHE A 80 15.52 -15.41 3.28
N GLU A 81 15.03 -16.12 2.25
CA GLU A 81 15.71 -17.27 1.64
C GLU A 81 16.35 -16.88 0.32
N VAL A 82 17.64 -17.24 0.13
CA VAL A 82 18.34 -17.15 -1.15
C VAL A 82 19.01 -18.47 -1.46
N PRO A 83 18.27 -19.47 -1.94
CA PRO A 83 18.75 -20.83 -2.09
C PRO A 83 20.00 -20.97 -2.94
N ARG A 84 20.13 -20.19 -4.04
CA ARG A 84 21.30 -20.22 -4.93
C ARG A 84 22.62 -19.83 -4.23
N GLN A 85 22.53 -19.05 -3.16
CA GLN A 85 23.68 -18.58 -2.38
C GLN A 85 23.80 -19.29 -1.04
N GLY A 86 22.86 -20.19 -0.71
CA GLY A 86 22.79 -20.84 0.60
C GLY A 86 22.59 -19.84 1.74
N VAL A 87 21.94 -18.72 1.47
CA VAL A 87 21.64 -17.68 2.46
C VAL A 87 20.23 -17.89 2.98
N GLU A 88 20.13 -18.00 4.30
CA GLU A 88 18.87 -17.94 5.05
C GLU A 88 19.10 -16.91 6.17
N LEU A 89 18.22 -15.92 6.25
CA LEU A 89 18.37 -14.80 7.16
C LEU A 89 17.07 -14.52 7.88
N ASP A 90 17.02 -14.73 9.18
CA ASP A 90 15.90 -14.32 10.00
C ASP A 90 15.97 -12.81 10.27
N ILE A 91 14.88 -12.14 9.94
CA ILE A 91 14.70 -10.69 10.10
C ILE A 91 13.65 -10.47 11.19
N PRO A 92 14.05 -9.96 12.37
CA PRO A 92 13.09 -9.66 13.42
C PRO A 92 12.12 -8.58 12.95
N VAL A 93 10.83 -8.82 13.11
CA VAL A 93 9.78 -7.84 12.78
C VAL A 93 9.32 -7.21 14.08
N PRO A 94 9.53 -5.90 14.29
CA PRO A 94 9.10 -5.24 15.51
C PRO A 94 7.57 -5.14 15.59
N GLY A 95 7.03 -5.50 16.75
CA GLY A 95 5.60 -5.47 17.04
C GLY A 95 4.90 -6.80 16.78
N GLU A 96 3.58 -6.80 16.94
CA GLU A 96 2.77 -7.99 16.68
C GLU A 96 2.64 -8.25 15.18
N LEU A 97 2.76 -9.51 14.80
CA LEU A 97 2.48 -10.02 13.46
C LEU A 97 1.24 -10.90 13.50
N ALA A 98 0.54 -10.97 12.37
CA ALA A 98 -0.47 -11.98 12.13
C ALA A 98 -0.52 -12.31 10.64
N VAL A 99 -0.95 -13.52 10.30
CA VAL A 99 -1.47 -13.84 8.99
C VAL A 99 -2.98 -13.91 9.10
N ILE A 100 -3.69 -13.37 8.12
CA ILE A 100 -5.14 -13.21 8.16
C ILE A 100 -5.81 -13.97 7.01
N ASP A 101 -7.06 -14.38 7.21
CA ASP A 101 -7.96 -14.62 6.10
C ASP A 101 -8.44 -13.28 5.55
N ARG A 102 -7.95 -12.90 4.37
CA ARG A 102 -8.24 -11.58 3.79
C ARG A 102 -9.71 -11.39 3.41
N MET A 103 -10.39 -12.46 3.03
CA MET A 103 -11.82 -12.40 2.73
C MET A 103 -12.63 -12.15 4.00
N GLU A 104 -12.39 -12.92 5.06
CA GLU A 104 -13.07 -12.73 6.34
C GLU A 104 -12.74 -11.36 6.94
N TYR A 105 -11.49 -10.94 6.87
CA TYR A 105 -11.07 -9.60 7.28
C TYR A 105 -11.86 -8.50 6.55
N GLY A 106 -12.06 -8.65 5.23
CA GLY A 106 -12.84 -7.72 4.43
C GLY A 106 -14.32 -7.70 4.83
N ARG A 107 -14.92 -8.87 5.08
CA ARG A 107 -16.31 -8.97 5.56
C ARG A 107 -16.49 -8.31 6.91
N LEU A 108 -15.56 -8.51 7.84
CA LEU A 108 -15.61 -7.87 9.17
C LEU A 108 -15.50 -6.34 9.07
N LEU A 109 -14.68 -5.83 8.17
CA LEU A 109 -14.60 -4.38 7.89
C LEU A 109 -15.93 -3.83 7.36
N ILE A 110 -16.52 -4.49 6.36
CA ILE A 110 -17.80 -4.11 5.75
C ILE A 110 -18.92 -4.14 6.82
N ASN A 111 -19.01 -5.23 7.56
CA ASN A 111 -20.03 -5.38 8.63
C ASN A 111 -19.89 -4.29 9.70
N ALA A 112 -18.66 -3.91 10.05
CA ALA A 112 -18.43 -2.85 11.02
C ALA A 112 -18.85 -1.47 10.51
N ALA A 113 -18.61 -1.18 9.23
CA ALA A 113 -19.01 0.07 8.61
C ALA A 113 -20.54 0.14 8.39
N ASP A 114 -21.18 -0.96 8.01
CA ASP A 114 -22.64 -1.08 7.90
C ASP A 114 -23.29 -0.87 9.27
N ALA A 115 -22.80 -1.54 10.32
CA ALA A 115 -23.28 -1.37 11.68
C ALA A 115 -23.07 0.05 12.23
N ALA A 116 -22.13 0.82 11.67
CA ALA A 116 -21.94 2.23 11.96
C ALA A 116 -22.92 3.15 11.23
N GLY A 117 -23.73 2.64 10.30
CA GLY A 117 -24.77 3.37 9.59
C GLY A 117 -24.46 3.70 8.12
N ALA A 118 -23.34 3.22 7.57
CA ALA A 118 -23.04 3.42 6.15
C ALA A 118 -23.87 2.48 5.26
N ALA A 119 -24.43 3.01 4.17
CA ALA A 119 -25.20 2.23 3.19
C ALA A 119 -24.29 1.70 2.08
N PHE A 120 -24.28 0.37 1.88
CA PHE A 120 -23.48 -0.26 0.83
C PHE A 120 -24.29 -0.47 -0.45
N HIS A 121 -23.78 0.03 -1.57
CA HIS A 121 -24.34 -0.12 -2.91
C HIS A 121 -23.41 -1.03 -3.72
N TYR A 122 -23.66 -2.35 -3.63
CA TYR A 122 -22.91 -3.37 -4.37
C TYR A 122 -23.30 -3.39 -5.87
N ASP A 123 -22.57 -4.16 -6.68
CA ASP A 123 -22.78 -4.27 -8.13
C ASP A 123 -22.88 -2.91 -8.83
N THR A 124 -22.21 -1.90 -8.27
CA THR A 124 -22.31 -0.51 -8.70
C THR A 124 -20.96 0.00 -9.19
N VAL A 125 -20.86 0.18 -10.50
CA VAL A 125 -19.62 0.59 -11.18
C VAL A 125 -19.65 2.09 -11.45
N VAL A 126 -18.75 2.85 -10.83
CA VAL A 126 -18.57 4.28 -11.11
C VAL A 126 -18.12 4.46 -12.57
N GLN A 127 -18.74 5.37 -13.28
CA GLN A 127 -18.49 5.67 -14.69
C GLN A 127 -17.87 7.06 -14.89
N ASP A 128 -18.27 8.03 -14.06
CA ASP A 128 -17.80 9.41 -14.18
C ASP A 128 -17.90 10.16 -12.85
N VAL A 129 -17.15 11.26 -12.74
CA VAL A 129 -17.17 12.20 -11.60
C VAL A 129 -17.89 13.47 -12.04
N ARG A 130 -18.74 13.99 -11.19
CA ARG A 130 -19.50 15.22 -11.45
C ARG A 130 -18.82 16.38 -10.76
N GLN A 131 -18.51 17.41 -11.54
CA GLN A 131 -17.93 18.67 -11.04
C GLN A 131 -18.88 19.83 -11.40
N ASP A 132 -18.92 20.84 -10.54
CA ASP A 132 -19.62 22.10 -10.84
C ASP A 132 -18.76 23.04 -11.71
N ASP A 133 -19.30 24.21 -12.01
CA ASP A 133 -18.64 25.20 -12.88
C ASP A 133 -17.33 25.75 -12.28
N ASP A 134 -17.13 25.63 -10.97
CA ASP A 134 -15.91 26.05 -10.25
C ASP A 134 -14.89 24.90 -10.12
N GLY A 135 -15.20 23.71 -10.66
CA GLY A 135 -14.35 22.53 -10.64
C GLY A 135 -14.43 21.70 -9.34
N ARG A 136 -15.33 22.04 -8.41
CA ARG A 136 -15.57 21.25 -7.21
C ARG A 136 -16.28 19.96 -7.56
N VAL A 137 -15.81 18.84 -7.02
CA VAL A 137 -16.51 17.56 -7.12
C VAL A 137 -17.78 17.61 -6.25
N VAL A 138 -18.92 17.31 -6.89
CA VAL A 138 -20.26 17.37 -6.29
C VAL A 138 -21.03 16.05 -6.39
N GLY A 139 -20.37 14.98 -6.81
CA GLY A 139 -20.97 13.65 -6.89
C GLY A 139 -20.40 12.76 -7.97
N LEU A 140 -21.14 11.70 -8.29
CA LEU A 140 -20.74 10.63 -9.19
C LEU A 140 -21.86 10.21 -10.12
N THR A 141 -21.52 9.68 -11.30
CA THR A 141 -22.40 8.82 -12.08
C THR A 141 -21.90 7.40 -12.06
N ALA A 142 -22.79 6.44 -11.93
CA ALA A 142 -22.47 5.03 -11.86
C ALA A 142 -23.51 4.19 -12.62
N SER A 143 -23.25 2.89 -12.74
CA SER A 143 -24.19 1.91 -13.27
C SER A 143 -24.38 0.80 -12.23
N HIS A 144 -25.65 0.56 -11.85
CA HIS A 144 -26.05 -0.55 -11.00
C HIS A 144 -26.79 -1.59 -11.84
N GLY A 145 -26.23 -2.79 -11.97
CA GLY A 145 -26.83 -3.84 -12.78
C GLY A 145 -27.06 -3.47 -14.27
N GLY A 146 -26.39 -2.44 -14.77
CA GLY A 146 -26.53 -1.88 -16.12
C GLY A 146 -27.43 -0.64 -16.19
N ASP A 147 -28.19 -0.34 -15.16
CA ASP A 147 -29.03 0.87 -15.09
C ASP A 147 -28.22 2.06 -14.55
N PRO A 148 -28.36 3.26 -15.14
CA PRO A 148 -27.65 4.45 -14.69
C PRO A 148 -28.19 4.96 -13.35
N VAL A 149 -27.27 5.32 -12.45
CA VAL A 149 -27.55 5.89 -11.13
C VAL A 149 -26.64 7.07 -10.87
N GLU A 150 -27.14 8.09 -10.19
CA GLU A 150 -26.40 9.28 -9.78
C GLU A 150 -26.30 9.35 -8.26
N TYR A 151 -25.19 9.90 -7.80
CA TYR A 151 -24.94 10.24 -6.40
C TYR A 151 -24.61 11.73 -6.32
N ASP A 152 -25.49 12.51 -5.69
CA ASP A 152 -25.19 13.87 -5.27
C ASP A 152 -24.56 13.81 -3.89
N ALA A 153 -23.36 14.37 -3.70
CA ALA A 153 -22.63 14.32 -2.45
C ALA A 153 -21.90 15.63 -2.18
N GLU A 154 -21.81 16.02 -0.91
CA GLU A 154 -21.01 17.18 -0.51
C GLU A 154 -19.51 16.88 -0.58
N MET A 155 -19.12 15.62 -0.33
CA MET A 155 -17.77 15.11 -0.44
C MET A 155 -17.72 13.75 -1.14
N VAL A 156 -16.68 13.54 -1.95
CA VAL A 156 -16.37 12.25 -2.57
C VAL A 156 -15.03 11.75 -2.05
N LEU A 157 -15.01 10.54 -1.48
CA LEU A 157 -13.80 9.87 -1.03
C LEU A 157 -13.42 8.76 -2.01
N ASP A 158 -12.29 8.93 -2.70
CA ASP A 158 -11.72 7.92 -3.59
C ASP A 158 -10.94 6.87 -2.81
N CYS A 159 -11.59 5.76 -2.52
CA CYS A 159 -11.03 4.56 -1.92
C CYS A 159 -11.05 3.37 -2.90
N ALA A 160 -11.08 3.64 -4.21
CA ALA A 160 -11.26 2.64 -5.27
C ALA A 160 -10.04 1.74 -5.49
N GLY A 161 -8.94 2.00 -4.80
CA GLY A 161 -7.70 1.23 -4.90
C GLY A 161 -6.78 1.71 -6.04
N ALA A 162 -5.79 0.91 -6.37
CA ALA A 162 -4.83 1.25 -7.43
C ALA A 162 -5.53 1.45 -8.79
N LEU A 163 -5.05 2.40 -9.57
CA LEU A 163 -5.62 2.73 -10.89
C LEU A 163 -7.10 3.18 -10.81
N SER A 164 -7.38 4.11 -9.92
CA SER A 164 -8.74 4.65 -9.73
C SER A 164 -9.28 5.34 -10.98
N ILE A 165 -10.47 4.92 -11.42
CA ILE A 165 -11.18 5.57 -12.52
C ILE A 165 -11.59 7.01 -12.17
N LEU A 166 -11.80 7.32 -10.88
CA LEU A 166 -12.17 8.67 -10.45
C LEU A 166 -11.11 9.68 -10.84
N GLN A 167 -9.82 9.30 -10.68
CA GLN A 167 -8.70 10.18 -11.01
C GLN A 167 -8.52 10.40 -12.51
N GLU A 168 -8.96 9.46 -13.34
CA GLU A 168 -8.98 9.63 -14.80
C GLU A 168 -10.13 10.55 -15.27
N LYS A 169 -11.20 10.64 -14.49
CA LYS A 169 -12.43 11.36 -14.83
C LYS A 169 -12.53 12.74 -14.22
N THR A 170 -11.75 13.03 -13.18
CA THR A 170 -11.75 14.33 -12.50
C THR A 170 -10.80 15.29 -13.20
N ASP A 171 -11.27 16.49 -13.49
CA ASP A 171 -10.40 17.60 -13.91
C ASP A 171 -9.73 18.23 -12.68
N PHE A 172 -8.47 17.94 -12.50
CA PHE A 172 -7.62 18.50 -11.43
C PHE A 172 -6.88 19.77 -11.84
N SER A 173 -7.24 20.39 -12.97
CA SER A 173 -6.63 21.63 -13.44
C SER A 173 -6.77 22.73 -12.38
N GLY A 174 -5.65 23.34 -12.02
CA GLY A 174 -5.62 24.42 -11.02
C GLY A 174 -5.57 23.94 -9.57
N THR A 175 -5.47 22.65 -9.33
CA THR A 175 -5.24 22.06 -8.00
C THR A 175 -3.81 21.54 -7.86
N THR A 176 -3.43 21.18 -6.62
CA THR A 176 -2.13 20.55 -6.33
C THR A 176 -2.19 19.03 -6.36
N PHE A 177 -3.33 18.43 -6.67
CA PHE A 177 -3.51 16.98 -6.67
C PHE A 177 -2.43 16.28 -7.49
N ASP A 178 -1.80 15.21 -6.95
CA ASP A 178 -0.73 14.47 -7.62
C ASP A 178 -1.28 13.66 -8.81
N THR A 179 -1.15 14.23 -10.01
CA THR A 179 -1.56 13.58 -11.28
C THR A 179 -0.40 12.86 -11.97
N ASN A 180 0.81 12.82 -11.37
CA ASN A 180 1.96 12.14 -11.95
C ASN A 180 1.88 10.62 -11.73
N VAL A 181 0.99 9.98 -12.48
CA VAL A 181 0.75 8.53 -12.42
C VAL A 181 1.27 7.85 -13.68
N ARG A 182 2.18 6.89 -13.51
CA ARG A 182 2.80 6.11 -14.59
C ARG A 182 2.85 4.63 -14.22
N TYR A 183 2.85 3.75 -15.22
CA TYR A 183 2.97 2.30 -14.99
C TYR A 183 4.24 1.89 -14.23
N SER A 184 5.35 2.62 -14.40
CA SER A 184 6.60 2.42 -13.65
C SER A 184 6.48 2.56 -12.13
N GLN A 185 5.40 3.16 -11.65
CA GLN A 185 5.12 3.37 -10.23
C GLN A 185 4.31 2.22 -9.61
N PHE A 186 3.87 1.26 -10.44
CA PHE A 186 3.05 0.14 -10.01
C PHE A 186 3.83 -1.17 -10.06
N SER A 187 3.37 -2.10 -9.23
CA SER A 187 3.74 -3.51 -9.29
C SER A 187 2.51 -4.35 -9.58
N SER A 188 2.72 -5.42 -10.32
CA SER A 188 1.75 -6.49 -10.45
C SER A 188 2.04 -7.55 -9.41
N ALA A 189 1.00 -8.06 -8.76
CA ALA A 189 1.09 -9.16 -7.81
C ALA A 189 0.09 -10.26 -8.19
N TYR A 190 0.49 -11.50 -7.90
CA TYR A 190 -0.36 -12.68 -8.04
C TYR A 190 -0.13 -13.59 -6.84
N ARG A 191 -1.22 -14.18 -6.32
CA ARG A 191 -1.14 -15.10 -5.20
C ARG A 191 -2.09 -16.30 -5.38
N GLU A 192 -1.73 -17.40 -4.74
CA GLU A 192 -2.55 -18.59 -4.57
C GLU A 192 -2.63 -18.94 -3.08
N ILE A 193 -3.79 -19.40 -2.63
CA ILE A 193 -3.91 -20.08 -1.34
C ILE A 193 -3.79 -21.57 -1.64
N ILE A 194 -2.83 -22.23 -1.02
CA ILE A 194 -2.52 -23.65 -1.25
C ILE A 194 -2.70 -24.42 0.04
N GLU A 195 -3.54 -25.45 0.01
CA GLU A 195 -3.61 -26.47 1.04
C GLU A 195 -2.57 -27.54 0.77
N VAL A 196 -1.70 -27.83 1.73
CA VAL A 196 -0.67 -28.88 1.66
C VAL A 196 -1.09 -30.08 2.51
N GLU A 197 -0.63 -31.31 2.11
CA GLU A 197 -1.01 -32.53 2.81
C GLU A 197 -0.41 -32.64 4.22
N GLU A 198 0.83 -32.20 4.40
CA GLU A 198 1.55 -32.27 5.66
C GLU A 198 1.86 -30.86 6.17
N PRO A 199 1.81 -30.63 7.49
CA PRO A 199 2.15 -29.32 8.06
C PRO A 199 3.58 -28.89 7.72
N VAL A 200 3.74 -27.62 7.34
CA VAL A 200 5.07 -27.04 7.15
C VAL A 200 5.76 -26.80 8.52
N ASP A 201 7.07 -26.98 8.59
CA ASP A 201 7.87 -26.80 9.83
C ASP A 201 8.30 -25.36 10.09
N TRP A 202 8.01 -24.44 9.17
CA TRP A 202 8.29 -23.00 9.24
C TRP A 202 7.02 -22.13 9.41
N SER A 203 5.98 -22.67 10.03
CA SER A 203 4.69 -21.95 10.21
C SER A 203 4.77 -20.75 11.18
N ASP A 204 5.89 -20.57 11.87
CA ASP A 204 6.23 -19.42 12.72
C ASP A 204 6.90 -18.25 11.95
N ALA A 205 7.19 -18.41 10.65
CA ALA A 205 7.90 -17.45 9.83
C ALA A 205 7.10 -16.93 8.64
N LEU A 206 7.30 -15.65 8.30
CA LEU A 206 6.92 -15.10 7.01
C LEU A 206 8.08 -15.29 6.03
N VAL A 207 8.01 -16.30 5.18
CA VAL A 207 9.10 -16.60 4.24
C VAL A 207 9.05 -15.67 3.04
N LEU A 208 10.19 -15.05 2.73
CA LEU A 208 10.39 -14.12 1.62
C LEU A 208 11.58 -14.60 0.77
N LYS A 209 11.47 -14.46 -0.53
CA LYS A 209 12.47 -14.92 -1.47
C LYS A 209 12.56 -13.95 -2.66
N PRO A 210 13.76 -13.53 -3.11
CA PRO A 210 13.87 -12.67 -4.28
C PRO A 210 13.37 -13.41 -5.53
N THR A 211 12.76 -12.68 -6.46
CA THR A 211 12.41 -13.22 -7.78
C THR A 211 13.68 -13.55 -8.59
N LYS A 212 13.56 -14.42 -9.58
CA LYS A 212 14.70 -14.85 -10.39
C LYS A 212 15.12 -13.84 -11.49
N ARG A 213 14.18 -13.01 -11.97
CA ARG A 213 14.33 -12.28 -13.25
C ARG A 213 14.04 -10.77 -13.19
N SER A 214 13.37 -10.30 -12.16
CA SER A 214 12.92 -8.91 -12.02
C SER A 214 13.05 -8.42 -10.59
N ALA A 215 13.13 -7.12 -10.36
CA ALA A 215 13.03 -6.58 -9.02
C ALA A 215 11.67 -6.90 -8.42
N GLY A 216 11.68 -7.61 -7.30
CA GLY A 216 10.49 -8.09 -6.62
C GLY A 216 10.80 -9.26 -5.68
N TYR A 217 9.77 -9.83 -5.08
CA TYR A 217 9.92 -10.96 -4.19
C TYR A 217 8.74 -11.94 -4.27
N LEU A 218 9.02 -13.19 -3.95
CA LEU A 218 8.03 -14.22 -3.64
C LEU A 218 7.81 -14.24 -2.14
N TRP A 219 6.61 -14.60 -1.73
CA TRP A 219 6.24 -14.83 -0.34
C TRP A 219 5.57 -16.17 -0.15
N TYR A 220 5.76 -16.75 1.05
CA TYR A 220 5.08 -17.92 1.56
C TYR A 220 4.66 -17.58 2.99
N PHE A 221 3.39 -17.26 3.18
CA PHE A 221 2.85 -16.80 4.47
C PHE A 221 1.82 -17.81 4.98
N PRO A 222 2.12 -18.53 6.06
CA PRO A 222 1.26 -19.57 6.57
C PRO A 222 0.05 -18.99 7.29
N ARG A 223 -1.15 -19.18 6.73
CA ARG A 223 -2.42 -18.93 7.42
C ARG A 223 -2.62 -19.94 8.54
N THR A 224 -2.27 -21.20 8.27
CA THR A 224 -2.17 -22.30 9.22
C THR A 224 -0.94 -23.13 8.84
N PRO A 225 -0.53 -24.15 9.62
CA PRO A 225 0.55 -25.03 9.19
C PRO A 225 0.29 -25.77 7.87
N THR A 226 -0.96 -25.87 7.42
CA THR A 226 -1.35 -26.57 6.19
C THR A 226 -2.03 -25.70 5.13
N GLU A 227 -2.34 -24.44 5.41
CA GLU A 227 -2.90 -23.47 4.46
C GLU A 227 -1.94 -22.29 4.29
N ILE A 228 -1.36 -22.17 3.12
CA ILE A 228 -0.28 -21.21 2.85
C ILE A 228 -0.72 -20.22 1.77
N ASN A 229 -0.62 -18.92 2.05
CA ASN A 229 -0.69 -17.88 1.03
C ASN A 229 0.67 -17.79 0.33
N VAL A 230 0.69 -18.15 -0.94
CA VAL A 230 1.89 -18.17 -1.77
C VAL A 230 1.74 -17.19 -2.91
N GLY A 231 2.68 -16.30 -3.11
CA GLY A 231 2.58 -15.34 -4.20
C GLY A 231 3.88 -14.65 -4.53
N LEU A 232 3.78 -13.76 -5.49
CA LEU A 232 4.88 -12.88 -5.87
C LEU A 232 4.37 -11.54 -6.38
N GLY A 233 5.26 -10.56 -6.29
CA GLY A 233 5.06 -9.23 -6.87
C GLY A 233 6.34 -8.73 -7.53
N PHE A 234 6.18 -8.06 -8.66
CA PHE A 234 7.28 -7.34 -9.32
C PHE A 234 6.76 -6.11 -10.09
N GLN A 235 7.67 -5.23 -10.45
CA GLN A 235 7.35 -4.00 -11.19
C GLN A 235 6.53 -4.29 -12.46
N MET A 236 5.50 -3.47 -12.73
CA MET A 236 4.50 -3.66 -13.79
C MET A 236 5.06 -3.47 -15.24
N ASN A 237 6.36 -3.56 -15.43
CA ASN A 237 6.99 -3.54 -16.75
C ASN A 237 7.11 -4.93 -17.39
N ALA A 238 6.79 -5.99 -16.66
CA ALA A 238 6.89 -7.37 -17.13
C ALA A 238 5.54 -7.89 -17.63
N GLU A 239 5.58 -8.92 -18.49
CA GLU A 239 4.38 -9.60 -18.96
C GLU A 239 3.62 -10.24 -17.79
N PRO A 240 2.32 -9.95 -17.59
CA PRO A 240 1.57 -10.43 -16.42
C PRO A 240 1.59 -11.95 -16.24
N MET A 241 1.62 -12.72 -17.34
CA MET A 241 1.66 -14.20 -17.26
C MET A 241 2.97 -14.72 -16.68
N LYS A 242 4.06 -13.95 -16.74
CA LYS A 242 5.33 -14.34 -16.09
C LYS A 242 5.22 -14.43 -14.58
N LEU A 243 4.30 -13.68 -13.95
CA LEU A 243 4.01 -13.85 -12.53
C LEU A 243 3.58 -15.29 -12.23
N VAL A 244 2.64 -15.79 -13.00
CA VAL A 244 2.09 -17.14 -12.81
C VAL A 244 3.16 -18.21 -13.08
N ASP A 245 3.92 -18.05 -14.16
CA ASP A 245 4.96 -19.01 -14.54
C ASP A 245 6.11 -19.04 -13.53
N ASP A 246 6.60 -17.87 -13.09
CA ASP A 246 7.69 -17.78 -12.10
C ASP A 246 7.26 -18.33 -10.73
N LEU A 247 6.00 -18.08 -10.31
CA LEU A 247 5.43 -18.65 -9.10
C LEU A 247 5.35 -20.18 -9.18
N ARG A 248 4.81 -20.69 -10.29
CA ARG A 248 4.66 -22.14 -10.51
C ARG A 248 5.99 -22.87 -10.58
N GLU A 249 7.00 -22.27 -11.21
CA GLU A 249 8.38 -22.82 -11.24
C GLU A 249 8.96 -22.89 -9.81
N ASP A 250 8.73 -21.87 -8.98
CA ASP A 250 9.25 -21.84 -7.61
C ASP A 250 8.54 -22.84 -6.69
N ILE A 251 7.22 -22.95 -6.80
CA ILE A 251 6.41 -23.92 -6.04
C ILE A 251 6.83 -25.36 -6.40
N ALA A 252 7.12 -25.64 -7.67
CA ALA A 252 7.52 -26.97 -8.12
C ALA A 252 8.87 -27.42 -7.55
N ASP A 253 9.75 -26.48 -7.18
CA ASP A 253 11.03 -26.75 -6.52
C ASP A 253 10.90 -27.04 -5.01
N ARG A 254 9.69 -26.89 -4.41
CA ARG A 254 9.43 -27.05 -2.98
C ARG A 254 8.65 -28.34 -2.70
N PRO A 255 9.27 -29.31 -2.01
CA PRO A 255 8.66 -30.63 -1.75
C PRO A 255 7.32 -30.57 -1.02
N GLU A 256 7.15 -29.62 -0.09
CA GLU A 256 5.94 -29.46 0.71
C GLU A 256 4.69 -29.12 -0.12
N PHE A 257 4.87 -28.59 -1.34
CA PHE A 257 3.76 -28.23 -2.23
C PHE A 257 3.46 -29.25 -3.34
N GLN A 258 4.20 -30.38 -3.41
CA GLN A 258 4.07 -31.32 -4.54
C GLN A 258 2.65 -31.86 -4.75
N ASN A 259 1.89 -32.09 -3.67
CA ASN A 259 0.50 -32.57 -3.72
C ASN A 259 -0.47 -31.48 -3.26
N GLY A 260 -0.03 -30.23 -3.19
CA GLY A 260 -0.86 -29.13 -2.73
C GLY A 260 -2.02 -28.82 -3.66
N THR A 261 -3.15 -28.43 -3.07
CA THR A 261 -4.36 -28.03 -3.79
C THR A 261 -4.54 -26.53 -3.72
N VAL A 262 -4.64 -25.89 -4.88
CA VAL A 262 -4.97 -24.44 -4.96
C VAL A 262 -6.45 -24.24 -4.68
N VAL A 263 -6.78 -23.58 -3.58
CA VAL A 263 -8.18 -23.32 -3.15
C VAL A 263 -8.66 -21.93 -3.54
N ASP A 264 -7.75 -20.97 -3.70
CA ASP A 264 -8.08 -19.61 -4.16
C ASP A 264 -6.89 -18.98 -4.91
N LYS A 265 -7.18 -18.04 -5.82
CA LYS A 265 -6.17 -17.30 -6.57
C LYS A 265 -6.66 -15.91 -6.97
N LEU A 266 -5.82 -14.91 -6.81
CA LEU A 266 -6.10 -13.53 -7.20
C LEU A 266 -4.85 -12.82 -7.70
N GLY A 267 -5.07 -11.83 -8.57
CA GLY A 267 -4.05 -10.87 -8.99
C GLY A 267 -4.50 -9.44 -8.77
N ALA A 268 -3.56 -8.55 -8.54
CA ALA A 268 -3.81 -7.11 -8.41
C ALA A 268 -2.63 -6.27 -8.85
N ALA A 269 -2.91 -5.00 -9.13
CA ALA A 269 -1.92 -3.93 -9.16
C ALA A 269 -1.84 -3.29 -7.76
N LEU A 270 -0.64 -2.84 -7.39
CA LEU A 270 -0.40 -2.03 -6.18
C LEU A 270 0.62 -0.94 -6.49
N PRO A 271 0.56 0.24 -5.85
CA PRO A 271 1.45 1.36 -6.07
C PRO A 271 2.56 1.43 -5.01
N PRO A 272 3.66 0.62 -5.08
CA PRO A 272 4.76 0.71 -4.13
C PRO A 272 5.67 1.90 -4.48
N ARG A 273 5.16 3.09 -4.21
CA ARG A 273 5.82 4.39 -4.44
C ARG A 273 5.65 5.28 -3.22
N ARG A 274 6.32 6.43 -3.19
CA ARG A 274 5.95 7.45 -2.18
C ARG A 274 4.45 7.75 -2.28
N THR A 275 3.83 8.12 -1.17
CA THR A 275 2.43 8.57 -1.17
C THR A 275 2.24 9.76 -2.11
N TYR A 276 1.02 10.03 -2.50
CA TYR A 276 0.72 11.32 -3.10
C TYR A 276 1.06 12.42 -2.10
N ASP A 277 1.81 13.42 -2.54
CA ASP A 277 2.13 14.56 -1.69
C ASP A 277 0.94 15.50 -1.53
N SER A 278 0.04 15.52 -2.51
CA SER A 278 -1.31 16.07 -2.36
C SER A 278 -2.33 15.09 -2.91
N ALA A 279 -3.27 14.70 -2.08
CA ALA A 279 -4.35 13.77 -2.40
C ALA A 279 -5.73 14.40 -2.19
N VAL A 280 -5.81 15.75 -2.24
CA VAL A 280 -7.03 16.52 -2.09
C VAL A 280 -7.28 17.44 -3.28
N ALA A 281 -8.55 17.65 -3.61
CA ALA A 281 -9.05 18.68 -4.52
C ALA A 281 -10.41 19.14 -4.00
N PRO A 282 -10.98 20.26 -4.47
CA PRO A 282 -12.25 20.75 -3.97
C PRO A 282 -13.34 19.67 -4.02
N GLY A 283 -13.91 19.30 -2.86
CA GLY A 283 -14.92 18.26 -2.70
C GLY A 283 -14.42 16.82 -2.84
N PHE A 284 -13.08 16.59 -2.89
CA PHE A 284 -12.50 15.29 -3.21
C PHE A 284 -11.27 14.96 -2.35
N ILE A 285 -11.21 13.73 -1.82
CA ILE A 285 -10.05 13.19 -1.10
C ILE A 285 -9.77 11.78 -1.59
N ALA A 286 -8.52 11.46 -1.96
CA ALA A 286 -8.09 10.10 -2.24
C ALA A 286 -7.43 9.44 -1.02
N ALA A 287 -7.74 8.15 -0.76
CA ALA A 287 -7.22 7.40 0.38
C ALA A 287 -6.99 5.91 0.06
N GLY A 288 -6.01 5.31 0.71
CA GLY A 288 -5.60 3.95 0.43
C GLY A 288 -4.71 3.85 -0.82
N ASP A 289 -4.83 2.78 -1.58
CA ASP A 289 -3.98 2.56 -2.76
C ASP A 289 -4.23 3.60 -3.86
N SER A 290 -5.40 4.26 -3.88
CA SER A 290 -5.70 5.36 -4.81
C SER A 290 -4.80 6.59 -4.57
N ALA A 291 -4.25 6.75 -3.36
CA ALA A 291 -3.27 7.78 -3.01
C ALA A 291 -1.89 7.19 -2.67
N ALA A 292 -1.62 5.96 -3.12
CA ALA A 292 -0.37 5.25 -2.90
C ALA A 292 0.01 5.07 -1.41
N HIS A 293 -0.96 4.79 -0.54
CA HIS A 293 -0.70 4.51 0.88
C HIS A 293 -0.18 3.09 1.13
N VAL A 294 0.73 2.67 0.29
CA VAL A 294 1.39 1.36 0.29
C VAL A 294 2.87 1.54 0.60
N ASN A 295 3.40 0.77 1.55
CA ASN A 295 4.83 0.80 1.85
C ASN A 295 5.64 0.40 0.61
N PRO A 296 6.53 1.26 0.11
CA PRO A 296 7.24 1.03 -1.15
C PRO A 296 8.14 -0.20 -1.17
N ILE A 297 8.62 -0.65 -0.01
CA ILE A 297 9.52 -1.81 0.09
C ILE A 297 8.76 -3.11 0.33
N SER A 298 7.80 -3.10 1.27
CA SER A 298 7.13 -4.32 1.70
C SER A 298 5.81 -4.58 0.98
N GLY A 299 5.29 -3.63 0.19
CA GLY A 299 3.95 -3.73 -0.42
C GLY A 299 2.80 -3.73 0.59
N GLY A 300 3.07 -3.51 1.88
CA GLY A 300 2.06 -3.50 2.93
C GLY A 300 1.20 -2.24 2.90
N GLY A 301 -0.12 -2.36 2.66
CA GLY A 301 -1.05 -1.24 2.53
C GLY A 301 -2.11 -1.16 3.64
N ILE A 302 -2.41 -2.26 4.36
CA ILE A 302 -3.56 -2.33 5.28
C ILE A 302 -3.54 -1.20 6.33
N ALA A 303 -2.43 -1.00 7.03
CA ALA A 303 -2.35 0.01 8.09
C ALA A 303 -2.42 1.44 7.52
N GLY A 304 -1.70 1.72 6.43
CA GLY A 304 -1.75 3.03 5.74
C GLY A 304 -3.16 3.36 5.27
N ALA A 305 -3.84 2.39 4.63
CA ALA A 305 -5.21 2.54 4.16
C ALA A 305 -6.20 2.79 5.32
N ALA A 306 -6.06 2.07 6.44
CA ALA A 306 -6.94 2.22 7.60
C ALA A 306 -6.85 3.64 8.22
N TYR A 307 -5.62 4.13 8.43
CA TYR A 307 -5.42 5.46 8.99
C TYR A 307 -5.80 6.56 8.00
N ALA A 308 -5.46 6.41 6.72
CA ALA A 308 -5.82 7.40 5.70
C ALA A 308 -7.34 7.48 5.49
N GLY A 309 -8.05 6.35 5.49
CA GLY A 309 -9.52 6.34 5.44
C GLY A 309 -10.15 7.08 6.63
N LYS A 310 -9.64 6.83 7.85
CA LYS A 310 -10.06 7.60 9.03
C LYS A 310 -9.79 9.10 8.88
N TYR A 311 -8.58 9.49 8.43
CA TYR A 311 -8.23 10.90 8.30
C TYR A 311 -9.03 11.60 7.20
N ALA A 312 -9.31 10.92 6.08
CA ALA A 312 -10.17 11.42 5.02
C ALA A 312 -11.60 11.68 5.52
N ALA A 313 -12.14 10.76 6.32
CA ALA A 313 -13.46 10.91 6.94
C ALA A 313 -13.51 12.10 7.91
N GLU A 314 -12.52 12.21 8.81
CA GLU A 314 -12.46 13.32 9.77
C GLU A 314 -12.34 14.68 9.06
N GLN A 315 -11.60 14.74 7.94
CA GLN A 315 -11.49 15.97 7.16
C GLN A 315 -12.78 16.26 6.37
N ALA A 316 -13.47 15.23 5.85
CA ALA A 316 -14.77 15.39 5.22
C ALA A 316 -15.84 15.90 6.20
N ILE A 317 -15.84 15.40 7.44
CA ILE A 317 -16.72 15.89 8.52
C ILE A 317 -16.49 17.39 8.74
N GLU A 318 -15.23 17.80 8.93
CA GLU A 318 -14.88 19.21 9.14
C GLU A 318 -15.31 20.09 7.97
N ALA A 319 -15.08 19.64 6.73
CA ALA A 319 -15.46 20.37 5.52
C ALA A 319 -16.98 20.58 5.42
N ILE A 320 -17.78 19.55 5.74
CA ILE A 320 -19.25 19.61 5.70
C ILE A 320 -19.77 20.52 6.85
N GLU A 321 -19.27 20.38 8.07
CA GLU A 321 -19.68 21.18 9.22
C GLU A 321 -19.35 22.67 9.05
N THR A 322 -18.25 23.00 8.38
CA THR A 322 -17.86 24.39 8.09
C THR A 322 -18.47 24.94 6.80
N GLY A 323 -18.99 24.07 5.94
CA GLY A 323 -19.48 24.41 4.60
C GLY A 323 -18.36 24.80 3.63
N ASP A 324 -17.10 24.41 3.93
CA ASP A 324 -15.92 24.70 3.11
C ASP A 324 -15.20 23.41 2.74
N ALA A 325 -15.37 22.97 1.50
CA ALA A 325 -14.70 21.81 0.92
C ALA A 325 -13.65 22.24 -0.12
N SER A 326 -13.07 23.44 0.02
CA SER A 326 -11.96 23.89 -0.81
C SER A 326 -10.70 23.06 -0.57
N GLU A 327 -9.77 23.11 -1.52
CA GLU A 327 -8.46 22.45 -1.37
C GLU A 327 -7.71 22.94 -0.12
N GLU A 328 -7.80 24.23 0.21
CA GLU A 328 -7.17 24.82 1.39
C GLU A 328 -7.77 24.25 2.68
N SER A 329 -9.09 24.13 2.78
CA SER A 329 -9.78 23.52 3.92
C SER A 329 -9.42 22.04 4.07
N LEU A 330 -9.26 21.31 2.96
CA LEU A 330 -8.92 19.88 2.96
C LEU A 330 -7.43 19.60 3.18
N TRP A 331 -6.56 20.61 3.17
CA TRP A 331 -5.10 20.45 3.22
C TRP A 331 -4.58 19.72 4.45
N ALA A 332 -5.24 19.86 5.58
CA ALA A 332 -4.85 19.21 6.83
C ALA A 332 -4.86 17.66 6.71
N TYR A 333 -5.64 17.09 5.80
CA TYR A 333 -5.56 15.66 5.49
C TYR A 333 -4.17 15.26 4.97
N ASN A 334 -3.62 16.02 4.01
CA ASN A 334 -2.28 15.76 3.47
C ASN A 334 -1.23 15.81 4.57
N SER A 335 -1.22 16.88 5.38
CA SER A 335 -0.28 17.06 6.49
C SER A 335 -0.33 15.87 7.46
N ARG A 336 -1.53 15.40 7.84
CA ARG A 336 -1.70 14.26 8.75
C ARG A 336 -1.16 12.95 8.17
N VAL A 337 -1.38 12.71 6.87
CA VAL A 337 -0.84 11.53 6.17
C VAL A 337 0.68 11.60 6.09
N ILE A 338 1.22 12.76 5.71
CA ILE A 338 2.67 12.99 5.60
C ILE A 338 3.36 12.77 6.95
N ASP A 339 2.85 13.36 8.03
CA ASP A 339 3.39 13.22 9.39
C ASP A 339 3.34 11.80 9.90
N HIS A 340 2.24 11.07 9.64
CA HIS A 340 2.07 9.73 10.18
C HIS A 340 2.95 8.70 9.49
N PHE A 341 2.97 8.68 8.15
CA PHE A 341 3.71 7.67 7.39
C PHE A 341 4.25 8.15 6.03
N GLY A 342 3.72 9.22 5.44
CA GLY A 342 4.04 9.65 4.07
C GLY A 342 5.50 10.02 3.91
N ALA A 343 6.07 10.82 4.82
CA ALA A 343 7.49 11.17 4.82
C ALA A 343 8.40 9.93 4.85
N ARG A 344 8.06 8.96 5.71
CA ARG A 344 8.79 7.70 5.78
C ARG A 344 8.64 6.89 4.48
N TYR A 345 7.46 6.87 3.86
CA TYR A 345 7.26 6.16 2.59
C TYR A 345 8.03 6.82 1.45
N ALA A 346 8.19 8.15 1.45
CA ALA A 346 9.05 8.84 0.51
C ALA A 346 10.53 8.40 0.65
N ALA A 347 11.05 8.34 1.87
CA ALA A 347 12.40 7.85 2.13
C ALA A 347 12.57 6.36 1.74
N LEU A 348 11.56 5.51 2.02
CA LEU A 348 11.57 4.10 1.60
C LEU A 348 11.50 3.93 0.08
N ASP A 349 10.84 4.83 -0.63
CA ASP A 349 10.78 4.80 -2.08
C ASP A 349 12.14 5.06 -2.74
N VAL A 350 13.01 5.85 -2.11
CA VAL A 350 14.41 6.02 -2.54
C VAL A 350 15.13 4.66 -2.57
N TYR A 351 14.94 3.82 -1.54
CA TYR A 351 15.50 2.45 -1.52
C TYR A 351 14.81 1.51 -2.52
N ASN A 352 13.51 1.69 -2.76
CA ASN A 352 12.81 0.96 -3.81
C ASN A 352 13.40 1.26 -5.19
N ILE A 353 13.63 2.53 -5.51
CA ILE A 353 14.29 2.96 -6.76
C ILE A 353 15.71 2.39 -6.84
N PHE A 354 16.51 2.47 -5.76
CA PHE A 354 17.83 1.84 -5.71
C PHE A 354 17.74 0.35 -6.06
N SER A 355 16.78 -0.38 -5.51
CA SER A 355 16.65 -1.81 -5.76
C SER A 355 16.37 -2.18 -7.21
N THR A 356 15.80 -1.27 -8.02
CA THR A 356 15.53 -1.48 -9.45
C THR A 356 16.76 -1.27 -10.34
N ALA A 357 17.80 -0.63 -9.82
CA ALA A 357 19.02 -0.30 -10.58
C ALA A 357 20.08 -1.41 -10.55
N TYR A 358 19.95 -2.39 -9.66
CA TYR A 358 20.97 -3.42 -9.44
C TYR A 358 20.47 -4.82 -9.69
N GLU A 359 21.40 -5.69 -10.07
CA GLU A 359 21.11 -7.12 -10.24
C GLU A 359 20.71 -7.76 -8.89
N ILE A 360 19.81 -8.73 -8.94
CA ILE A 360 19.34 -9.46 -7.74
C ILE A 360 20.52 -10.10 -6.98
N SER A 361 21.57 -10.54 -7.70
CA SER A 361 22.79 -11.10 -7.12
C SER A 361 23.53 -10.10 -6.22
N ASP A 362 23.61 -8.82 -6.65
CA ASP A 362 24.29 -7.76 -5.90
C ASP A 362 23.47 -7.38 -4.65
N LEU A 363 22.16 -7.21 -4.80
CA LEU A 363 21.26 -6.92 -3.69
C LEU A 363 21.27 -8.03 -2.64
N THR A 364 21.29 -9.29 -3.09
CA THR A 364 21.36 -10.45 -2.20
C THR A 364 22.69 -10.53 -1.45
N ALA A 365 23.81 -10.26 -2.15
CA ALA A 365 25.13 -10.22 -1.52
C ALA A 365 25.21 -9.12 -0.45
N LEU A 366 24.61 -7.95 -0.71
CA LEU A 366 24.50 -6.88 0.29
C LEU A 366 23.64 -7.29 1.48
N ALA A 367 22.44 -7.89 1.24
CA ALA A 367 21.57 -8.38 2.30
C ALA A 367 22.30 -9.42 3.20
N GLY A 368 23.03 -10.36 2.61
CA GLY A 368 23.85 -11.33 3.35
C GLY A 368 25.05 -10.73 4.08
N ALA A 369 25.50 -9.54 3.69
CA ALA A 369 26.58 -8.82 4.36
C ALA A 369 26.10 -7.99 5.58
N LEU A 370 24.82 -7.56 5.59
CA LEU A 370 24.22 -6.76 6.65
C LEU A 370 23.64 -7.67 7.76
N PRO A 371 23.71 -7.29 9.03
CA PRO A 371 22.97 -7.98 10.09
C PRO A 371 21.47 -7.80 9.94
N GLY A 372 20.69 -8.86 10.18
CA GLY A 372 19.21 -8.85 10.04
C GLY A 372 18.52 -7.71 10.80
N LYS A 373 19.04 -7.34 11.99
CA LYS A 373 18.54 -6.18 12.75
C LYS A 373 18.69 -4.86 11.98
N GLN A 374 19.77 -4.64 11.24
CA GLN A 374 19.97 -3.41 10.46
C GLN A 374 19.08 -3.37 9.23
N ILE A 375 18.84 -4.52 8.61
CA ILE A 375 17.86 -4.63 7.53
C ILE A 375 16.48 -4.27 8.08
N ALA A 376 16.13 -4.82 9.26
CA ALA A 376 14.87 -4.48 9.93
C ALA A 376 14.78 -2.97 10.23
N ASP A 377 15.81 -2.38 10.83
CA ASP A 377 15.83 -0.95 11.17
C ASP A 377 15.67 -0.08 9.91
N ALA A 378 16.37 -0.39 8.82
CA ALA A 378 16.26 0.33 7.55
C ALA A 378 14.85 0.21 6.93
N LEU A 379 14.27 -0.99 6.93
CA LEU A 379 12.93 -1.25 6.39
C LEU A 379 11.80 -0.57 7.20
N TYR A 380 12.01 -0.40 8.52
CA TYR A 380 10.96 0.05 9.42
C TYR A 380 11.06 1.51 9.84
N SER A 381 12.26 2.07 9.94
CA SER A 381 12.47 3.46 10.37
C SER A 381 12.89 4.40 9.24
N GLY A 382 13.33 3.86 8.09
CA GLY A 382 13.91 4.67 7.02
C GLY A 382 15.33 5.18 7.33
N SER A 383 15.81 5.04 8.58
CA SER A 383 17.14 5.47 9.01
C SER A 383 17.89 4.32 9.70
N SER A 384 19.17 4.12 9.39
CA SER A 384 20.02 3.14 10.05
C SER A 384 21.31 3.79 10.58
N GLY A 385 21.47 3.81 11.90
CA GLY A 385 22.76 4.14 12.52
C GLY A 385 23.75 2.99 12.33
N VAL A 386 24.82 3.17 11.53
CA VAL A 386 25.86 2.16 11.33
C VAL A 386 27.06 2.49 12.19
N SER A 387 27.42 1.59 13.13
CA SER A 387 28.65 1.78 13.90
C SER A 387 29.91 1.59 13.01
N PRO A 388 31.02 2.32 13.25
CA PRO A 388 32.23 2.22 12.42
C PRO A 388 32.79 0.79 12.31
N TRP A 389 32.69 -0.02 13.37
CA TRP A 389 33.16 -1.42 13.38
C TRP A 389 32.29 -2.30 12.48
N LEU A 390 31.01 -2.03 12.46
CA LEU A 390 30.04 -2.76 11.63
C LEU A 390 30.16 -2.38 10.16
N ALA A 391 30.42 -1.10 9.87
CA ALA A 391 30.76 -0.64 8.52
C ALA A 391 31.99 -1.39 7.99
N LEU A 392 33.02 -1.55 8.81
CA LEU A 392 34.24 -2.30 8.43
C LEU A 392 33.97 -3.78 8.16
N LYS A 393 33.13 -4.43 8.98
CA LYS A 393 32.72 -5.83 8.79
C LYS A 393 31.90 -6.02 7.52
N THR A 394 30.98 -5.09 7.25
CA THR A 394 30.15 -5.07 6.03
C THR A 394 31.03 -4.89 4.79
N LEU A 395 31.97 -3.94 4.81
CA LEU A 395 32.95 -3.72 3.73
C LEU A 395 33.76 -4.98 3.44
N TRP A 396 34.19 -5.71 4.47
CA TRP A 396 34.96 -6.95 4.27
C TRP A 396 34.12 -8.07 3.66
N LYS A 397 32.84 -8.21 4.08
CA LYS A 397 31.91 -9.20 3.53
C LYS A 397 31.47 -8.86 2.11
N ALA A 398 31.22 -7.58 1.81
CA ALA A 398 30.77 -7.08 0.53
C ALA A 398 31.90 -6.70 -0.45
N ARG A 399 33.14 -7.17 -0.20
CA ARG A 399 34.35 -6.78 -0.97
C ARG A 399 34.26 -7.01 -2.47
N GLY A 400 33.37 -7.87 -2.95
CA GLY A 400 33.09 -8.08 -4.38
C GLY A 400 32.03 -7.13 -4.96
N HIS A 401 31.36 -6.31 -4.13
CA HIS A 401 30.23 -5.44 -4.48
C HIS A 401 30.42 -4.04 -3.85
N LEU A 402 31.67 -3.53 -3.86
CA LEU A 402 32.02 -2.27 -3.19
C LEU A 402 31.34 -1.05 -3.82
N ASP A 403 31.15 -1.06 -5.14
CA ASP A 403 30.45 0.04 -5.84
C ASP A 403 28.97 0.08 -5.43
N THR A 404 28.30 -1.07 -5.43
CA THR A 404 26.90 -1.19 -4.98
C THR A 404 26.74 -0.76 -3.52
N LEU A 405 27.72 -1.14 -2.67
CA LEU A 405 27.72 -0.74 -1.24
C LEU A 405 27.90 0.78 -1.11
N ARG A 406 28.80 1.40 -1.88
CA ARG A 406 29.02 2.85 -1.88
C ARG A 406 27.74 3.58 -2.31
N ASP A 407 27.07 3.07 -3.35
CA ASP A 407 25.86 3.67 -3.87
C ASP A 407 24.67 3.47 -2.91
N LEU A 408 24.62 2.38 -2.14
CA LEU A 408 23.67 2.20 -1.05
C LEU A 408 23.87 3.25 0.05
N TYR A 409 25.11 3.57 0.44
CA TYR A 409 25.36 4.64 1.42
C TYR A 409 24.97 6.02 0.87
N ALA A 410 25.26 6.32 -0.41
CA ALA A 410 24.83 7.56 -1.03
C ALA A 410 23.29 7.63 -1.11
N THR A 411 22.63 6.52 -1.41
CA THR A 411 21.17 6.41 -1.41
C THR A 411 20.59 6.68 -0.03
N LYS A 412 21.26 6.18 1.03
CA LYS A 412 20.86 6.48 2.41
C LYS A 412 20.92 7.97 2.72
N ASP A 413 22.01 8.64 2.35
CA ASP A 413 22.16 10.08 2.58
C ASP A 413 21.03 10.87 1.87
N ILE A 414 20.69 10.50 0.64
CA ILE A 414 19.58 11.11 -0.11
C ILE A 414 18.23 10.81 0.57
N ALA A 415 18.02 9.60 1.08
CA ALA A 415 16.80 9.25 1.81
C ALA A 415 16.65 10.06 3.09
N ASP A 416 17.76 10.31 3.81
CA ASP A 416 17.79 11.15 5.01
C ASP A 416 17.53 12.63 4.65
N ASP A 417 18.10 13.15 3.56
CA ASP A 417 17.84 14.50 3.04
C ASP A 417 16.37 14.68 2.65
N LEU A 418 15.80 13.68 1.99
CA LEU A 418 14.39 13.67 1.60
C LEU A 418 13.49 13.67 2.84
N LEU A 419 13.80 12.84 3.84
CA LEU A 419 13.04 12.78 5.08
C LEU A 419 13.08 14.13 5.81
N ALA A 420 14.24 14.78 5.89
CA ALA A 420 14.40 16.12 6.46
C ALA A 420 13.62 17.18 5.67
N HIS A 421 13.55 17.07 4.34
CA HIS A 421 12.76 17.97 3.52
C HIS A 421 11.26 17.86 3.82
N TYR A 422 10.76 16.65 4.05
CA TYR A 422 9.37 16.42 4.45
C TYR A 422 9.00 17.02 5.82
N GLU A 423 9.97 17.30 6.71
CA GLU A 423 9.71 18.05 7.95
C GLU A 423 9.26 19.52 7.67
N SER A 424 9.53 20.02 6.47
CA SER A 424 9.10 21.33 5.99
C SER A 424 7.88 21.27 5.06
N TYR A 425 7.07 20.19 5.15
CA TYR A 425 5.85 20.09 4.34
C TYR A 425 4.95 21.30 4.57
N PRO A 426 4.42 21.94 3.52
CA PRO A 426 3.71 23.22 3.65
C PRO A 426 2.38 23.08 4.41
N ASP A 427 2.03 24.11 5.18
CA ASP A 427 0.78 24.17 5.92
C ASP A 427 -0.43 24.52 5.03
N ALA A 428 -0.20 24.94 3.78
CA ALA A 428 -1.24 25.33 2.83
C ALA A 428 -0.81 25.06 1.37
N PRO A 429 -1.77 24.91 0.43
CA PRO A 429 -1.46 24.58 -0.98
C PRO A 429 -0.66 25.68 -1.70
N GLY A 430 -0.74 26.94 -1.24
CA GLY A 430 -0.04 28.07 -1.87
C GLY A 430 1.48 27.94 -1.94
N ASP A 431 2.10 27.29 -0.97
CA ASP A 431 3.55 27.08 -0.87
C ASP A 431 4.00 25.73 -1.47
N PHE A 432 3.06 24.90 -1.89
CA PHE A 432 3.33 23.52 -2.31
C PHE A 432 4.23 23.41 -3.54
N ALA A 433 4.04 24.27 -4.55
CA ALA A 433 4.83 24.20 -5.78
C ALA A 433 6.33 24.42 -5.55
N ALA A 434 6.69 25.33 -4.64
CA ALA A 434 8.08 25.59 -4.27
C ALA A 434 8.69 24.40 -3.51
N TRP A 435 7.95 23.85 -2.55
CA TRP A 435 8.31 22.65 -1.80
C TRP A 435 8.48 21.45 -2.71
N GLN A 436 7.54 21.23 -3.64
CA GLN A 436 7.57 20.15 -4.62
C GLN A 436 8.82 20.22 -5.51
N SER A 437 9.21 21.42 -5.94
CA SER A 437 10.41 21.62 -6.79
C SER A 437 11.70 21.16 -6.07
N GLU A 438 11.82 21.42 -4.78
CA GLU A 438 12.98 20.97 -4.00
C GLU A 438 12.93 19.46 -3.76
N ARG A 439 11.76 18.89 -3.47
CA ARG A 439 11.56 17.45 -3.39
C ARG A 439 12.00 16.78 -4.70
N ASP A 440 11.60 17.31 -5.88
CA ASP A 440 11.96 16.76 -7.18
C ASP A 440 13.47 16.82 -7.42
N ARG A 441 14.13 17.92 -7.01
CA ARG A 441 15.58 18.03 -7.08
C ARG A 441 16.29 16.94 -6.28
N ILE A 442 15.82 16.66 -5.04
CA ILE A 442 16.38 15.58 -4.21
C ILE A 442 16.15 14.22 -4.88
N MET A 443 14.98 14.01 -5.47
CA MET A 443 14.68 12.76 -6.17
C MET A 443 15.51 12.56 -7.46
N GLU A 444 15.88 13.65 -8.17
CA GLU A 444 16.79 13.59 -9.31
C GLU A 444 18.18 13.08 -8.91
N ASP A 445 18.67 13.42 -7.72
CA ASP A 445 19.94 12.93 -7.20
C ASP A 445 19.96 11.40 -7.03
N VAL A 446 18.81 10.77 -6.73
CA VAL A 446 18.69 9.30 -6.65
C VAL A 446 19.00 8.67 -8.00
N TYR A 447 18.39 9.16 -9.07
CA TYR A 447 18.60 8.64 -10.43
C TYR A 447 20.02 8.89 -10.93
N ALA A 448 20.58 10.07 -10.65
CA ALA A 448 21.95 10.41 -10.99
C ALA A 448 22.98 9.51 -10.31
N LYS A 449 22.71 9.07 -9.07
CA LYS A 449 23.62 8.21 -8.29
C LYS A 449 23.48 6.73 -8.63
N THR A 450 22.26 6.26 -8.82
CA THR A 450 21.97 4.82 -8.99
C THR A 450 21.97 4.39 -10.46
N GLY A 451 21.71 5.33 -11.39
CA GLY A 451 21.45 5.01 -12.79
C GLY A 451 20.10 4.32 -13.02
N ALA A 452 19.21 4.33 -12.01
CA ALA A 452 17.85 3.80 -12.14
C ALA A 452 17.06 4.58 -13.21
N GLU A 453 16.16 3.89 -13.89
CA GLU A 453 15.18 4.56 -14.77
C GLU A 453 14.25 5.47 -13.96
N PRO A 454 13.91 6.67 -14.48
CA PRO A 454 13.00 7.58 -13.79
C PRO A 454 11.65 6.93 -13.53
N LYS A 455 11.25 6.90 -12.25
CA LYS A 455 9.97 6.36 -11.79
C LYS A 455 8.85 7.41 -11.88
N TYR A 456 9.21 8.70 -11.79
CA TYR A 456 8.32 9.87 -11.77
C TYR A 456 8.54 10.78 -12.96
#